data_f18b12a1307e240e2260655e3b6c70c2
#
_entry.id   f18b12a1307e240e2260655e3b6c70c2
#
_cell.length_a   1.000
_cell.length_b   1.000
_cell.length_c   1.000
_cell.angle_alpha   90.00
_cell.angle_beta   90.00
_cell.angle_gamma   90.00
#
_symmetry.space_group_name_H-M   'P 1'
#
loop_
_entity.id
_entity.type
_entity.pdbx_description
1 polymer ?
#
loop_
_entity_poly.entity_id
_entity_poly.type
_entity_poly.pdbx_seq_one_letter_code
_entity_poly.pdbx_strand_id
1 'polypeptide(L)'
;LLRAMRERKEIQLENKSAKTGRTELVEGTPLKILVSTQTGRRYVIVHQTKSKRFSSFRLDYLLSVTRLESGGDDGEARYEQHKKDLEKNLSKTWGVSFGDGRKKESPPLRRPAERTARMESISFTLSLDEEREAHIIGRLEREGRGGTITRLDHGIWSYTRECFDCNEMMPWVKTFTGRILSFSCSNSMIEKKFFRDMDRMAKMYAESPPHLPSAESEVNKDGI
;
A
#
# COMPACT_ATOMS: atom_id res chain seq x y z
N LEU A 1 -8.52 22.42 4.79
CA LEU A 1 -8.85 21.00 4.88
C LEU A 1 -9.56 20.67 6.19
N LEU A 2 -8.93 20.82 7.37
CA LEU A 2 -9.51 20.47 8.68
C LEU A 2 -10.84 21.21 8.95
N ARG A 3 -10.93 22.48 8.53
CA ARG A 3 -12.17 23.24 8.62
C ARG A 3 -13.28 22.63 7.77
N ALA A 4 -12.99 22.23 6.53
CA ALA A 4 -13.97 21.57 5.65
C ALA A 4 -14.44 20.21 6.23
N MET A 5 -13.53 19.43 6.82
CA MET A 5 -13.89 18.17 7.50
C MET A 5 -14.81 18.42 8.70
N ARG A 6 -14.50 19.42 9.55
CA ARG A 6 -15.33 19.79 10.70
C ARG A 6 -16.71 20.30 10.29
N GLU A 7 -16.78 21.08 9.23
CA GLU A 7 -18.02 21.65 8.69
C GLU A 7 -18.74 20.70 7.72
N ARG A 8 -18.20 19.47 7.49
CA ARG A 8 -18.75 18.44 6.59
C ARG A 8 -18.97 18.93 5.16
N LYS A 9 -18.09 19.83 4.70
CA LYS A 9 -18.17 20.44 3.37
C LYS A 9 -17.31 19.72 2.36
N GLU A 10 -17.77 19.67 1.11
CA GLU A 10 -16.97 19.23 -0.03
C GLU A 10 -15.82 20.20 -0.28
N ILE A 11 -14.76 19.68 -0.86
CA ILE A 11 -13.57 20.44 -1.26
C ILE A 11 -13.24 20.21 -2.71
N GLN A 12 -12.57 21.18 -3.30
CA GLN A 12 -11.78 21.05 -4.49
C GLN A 12 -10.31 21.07 -4.05
N LEU A 13 -9.56 20.05 -4.41
CA LEU A 13 -8.13 19.97 -4.12
C LEU A 13 -7.32 19.88 -5.42
N GLU A 14 -6.19 20.54 -5.41
CA GLU A 14 -5.20 20.46 -6.46
C GLU A 14 -4.03 19.62 -5.95
N ASN A 15 -3.79 18.48 -6.60
CA ASN A 15 -2.79 17.50 -6.20
C ASN A 15 -1.73 17.33 -7.28
N LYS A 16 -0.45 17.41 -6.88
CA LYS A 16 0.67 17.08 -7.76
C LYS A 16 0.99 15.59 -7.63
N SER A 17 0.83 14.86 -8.73
CA SER A 17 1.15 13.43 -8.74
C SER A 17 2.64 13.18 -8.52
N ALA A 18 3.00 12.44 -7.46
CA ALA A 18 4.38 12.04 -7.19
C ALA A 18 5.00 11.21 -8.32
N LYS A 19 4.17 10.45 -9.04
CA LYS A 19 4.61 9.53 -10.09
C LYS A 19 4.83 10.20 -11.42
N THR A 20 3.97 11.16 -11.79
CA THR A 20 3.96 11.76 -13.13
C THR A 20 4.35 13.23 -13.13
N GLY A 21 4.45 13.87 -11.96
CA GLY A 21 4.65 15.31 -11.81
C GLY A 21 3.46 16.17 -12.28
N ARG A 22 2.41 15.55 -12.83
CA ARG A 22 1.23 16.25 -13.33
C ARG A 22 0.34 16.71 -12.19
N THR A 23 -0.26 17.87 -12.38
CA THR A 23 -1.28 18.42 -11.46
C THR A 23 -2.66 17.91 -11.87
N GLU A 24 -3.44 17.52 -10.89
CA GLU A 24 -4.80 17.02 -11.04
C GLU A 24 -5.73 17.79 -10.10
N LEU A 25 -6.86 18.23 -10.62
CA LEU A 25 -7.92 18.86 -9.85
C LEU A 25 -8.98 17.82 -9.48
N VAL A 26 -9.27 17.69 -8.20
CA VAL A 26 -10.18 16.68 -7.67
C VAL A 26 -11.21 17.33 -6.75
N GLU A 27 -12.47 16.98 -6.95
CA GLU A 27 -13.58 17.39 -6.09
C GLU A 27 -14.09 16.20 -5.28
N GLY A 28 -14.43 16.45 -4.01
CA GLY A 28 -14.97 15.39 -3.16
C GLY A 28 -15.10 15.77 -1.69
N THR A 29 -15.54 14.80 -0.91
CA THR A 29 -15.75 14.91 0.53
C THR A 29 -14.51 14.43 1.28
N PRO A 30 -13.80 15.27 2.03
CA PRO A 30 -12.67 14.86 2.86
C PRO A 30 -13.19 14.19 4.13
N LEU A 31 -12.76 12.95 4.39
CA LEU A 31 -13.34 12.12 5.45
C LEU A 31 -12.39 11.82 6.61
N LYS A 32 -11.12 11.54 6.32
CA LYS A 32 -10.15 11.10 7.32
C LYS A 32 -8.73 11.49 6.94
N ILE A 33 -7.90 11.76 7.94
CA ILE A 33 -6.45 11.87 7.76
C ILE A 33 -5.82 10.59 8.31
N LEU A 34 -5.01 9.93 7.51
CA LEU A 34 -4.26 8.73 7.87
C LEU A 34 -2.76 9.02 7.88
N VAL A 35 -2.06 8.34 8.78
CA VAL A 35 -0.60 8.31 8.80
C VAL A 35 -0.16 6.90 8.40
N SER A 36 0.62 6.79 7.34
CA SER A 36 1.20 5.50 6.95
C SER A 36 2.22 5.06 7.99
N THR A 37 2.01 3.92 8.62
CA THR A 37 2.93 3.36 9.60
C THR A 37 4.28 2.92 8.99
N GLN A 38 4.29 2.64 7.68
CA GLN A 38 5.51 2.24 6.96
C GLN A 38 6.42 3.43 6.61
N THR A 39 5.83 4.59 6.31
CA THR A 39 6.57 5.73 5.75
C THR A 39 6.46 7.00 6.59
N GLY A 40 5.63 7.05 7.62
CA GLY A 40 5.31 8.25 8.40
C GLY A 40 4.55 9.33 7.62
N ARG A 41 4.25 9.10 6.35
CA ARG A 41 3.59 10.08 5.47
C ARG A 41 2.12 10.23 5.83
N ARG A 42 1.62 11.45 5.70
CA ARG A 42 0.23 11.80 5.99
C ARG A 42 -0.59 11.89 4.72
N TYR A 43 -1.81 11.35 4.78
CA TYR A 43 -2.74 11.30 3.65
C TYR A 43 -4.12 11.77 4.09
N VAL A 44 -4.80 12.52 3.24
CA VAL A 44 -6.24 12.74 3.36
C VAL A 44 -6.99 11.73 2.49
N ILE A 45 -8.01 11.13 3.06
CA ILE A 45 -8.94 10.26 2.34
C ILE A 45 -10.13 11.10 1.90
N VAL A 46 -10.39 11.08 0.61
CA VAL A 46 -11.46 11.84 -0.04
C VAL A 46 -12.37 10.87 -0.79
N HIS A 47 -13.69 10.99 -0.58
CA HIS A 47 -14.66 10.37 -1.47
C HIS A 47 -14.88 11.31 -2.67
N GLN A 48 -14.37 10.92 -3.82
CA GLN A 48 -14.42 11.74 -5.04
C GLN A 48 -15.84 11.84 -5.59
N THR A 49 -16.30 13.06 -5.86
CA THR A 49 -17.64 13.32 -6.39
C THR A 49 -17.85 12.73 -7.79
N LYS A 50 -16.84 12.84 -8.66
CA LYS A 50 -16.90 12.38 -10.05
C LYS A 50 -16.81 10.86 -10.18
N SER A 51 -15.84 10.25 -9.53
CA SER A 51 -15.56 8.81 -9.66
C SER A 51 -16.36 7.93 -8.68
N LYS A 52 -16.99 8.54 -7.67
CA LYS A 52 -17.71 7.87 -6.56
C LYS A 52 -16.84 6.85 -5.81
N ARG A 53 -15.55 7.18 -5.60
CA ARG A 53 -14.56 6.29 -5.01
C ARG A 53 -13.75 6.99 -3.94
N PHE A 54 -13.22 6.19 -3.00
CA PHE A 54 -12.22 6.65 -2.06
C PHE A 54 -10.86 6.76 -2.73
N SER A 55 -10.17 7.85 -2.45
CA SER A 55 -8.80 8.08 -2.88
C SER A 55 -8.00 8.72 -1.77
N SER A 56 -6.73 8.35 -1.69
CA SER A 56 -5.78 8.90 -0.74
C SER A 56 -4.85 9.89 -1.43
N PHE A 57 -4.75 11.10 -0.88
CA PHE A 57 -3.87 12.15 -1.37
C PHE A 57 -2.86 12.51 -0.29
N ARG A 58 -1.58 12.52 -0.64
CA ARG A 58 -0.51 12.92 0.29
C ARG A 58 -0.64 14.41 0.59
N LEU A 59 -0.59 14.77 1.88
CA LEU A 59 -0.74 16.17 2.28
C LEU A 59 0.37 17.08 1.76
N ASP A 60 1.59 16.55 1.63
CA ASP A 60 2.76 17.28 1.11
C ASP A 60 2.76 17.45 -0.43
N TYR A 61 1.81 16.85 -1.13
CA TYR A 61 1.59 17.04 -2.57
C TYR A 61 0.33 17.84 -2.90
N LEU A 62 -0.39 18.30 -1.91
CA LEU A 62 -1.51 19.22 -2.11
C LEU A 62 -0.97 20.62 -2.35
N LEU A 63 -1.29 21.20 -3.50
CA LEU A 63 -0.92 22.56 -3.87
C LEU A 63 -1.93 23.57 -3.34
N SER A 64 -3.23 23.22 -3.45
CA SER A 64 -4.32 24.06 -2.95
C SER A 64 -5.49 23.21 -2.46
N VAL A 65 -6.28 23.74 -1.52
CA VAL A 65 -7.52 23.15 -1.05
C VAL A 65 -8.54 24.25 -0.87
N THR A 66 -9.56 24.27 -1.71
CA THR A 66 -10.66 25.22 -1.66
C THR A 66 -11.92 24.53 -1.14
N ARG A 67 -12.59 25.16 -0.19
CA ARG A 67 -13.88 24.67 0.30
C ARG A 67 -14.97 25.04 -0.70
N LEU A 68 -15.85 24.09 -1.01
CA LEU A 68 -17.01 24.33 -1.86
C LEU A 68 -18.22 24.70 -1.01
N GLU A 69 -18.96 25.70 -1.47
CA GLU A 69 -20.17 26.18 -0.78
C GLU A 69 -21.39 25.26 -1.00
N SER A 70 -21.27 24.28 -1.92
CA SER A 70 -22.35 23.38 -2.29
C SER A 70 -22.65 22.37 -1.19
N GLY A 71 -23.77 22.52 -0.53
CA GLY A 71 -24.35 21.55 0.40
C GLY A 71 -25.87 21.78 0.40
N GLY A 72 -26.61 20.98 -0.39
CA GLY A 72 -28.05 20.87 -0.19
C GLY A 72 -28.36 20.21 1.17
N ASP A 73 -29.62 20.19 1.58
CA ASP A 73 -30.13 19.62 2.85
C ASP A 73 -29.63 18.21 3.16
N ASP A 74 -29.24 17.42 2.15
CA ASP A 74 -28.75 16.05 2.28
C ASP A 74 -27.22 15.96 2.59
N GLY A 75 -26.51 17.06 2.74
CA GLY A 75 -25.04 17.08 2.85
C GLY A 75 -24.53 16.31 4.08
N GLU A 76 -25.22 16.44 5.21
CA GLU A 76 -24.86 15.77 6.44
C GLU A 76 -25.07 14.25 6.38
N ALA A 77 -26.24 13.82 5.92
CA ALA A 77 -26.57 12.41 5.76
C ALA A 77 -25.60 11.71 4.80
N ARG A 78 -25.26 12.37 3.70
CA ARG A 78 -24.28 11.88 2.72
C ARG A 78 -22.87 11.76 3.32
N TYR A 79 -22.44 12.74 4.11
CA TYR A 79 -21.15 12.71 4.80
C TYR A 79 -21.05 11.50 5.74
N GLU A 80 -22.07 11.29 6.58
CA GLU A 80 -22.10 10.16 7.53
C GLU A 80 -22.17 8.81 6.79
N GLN A 81 -22.87 8.74 5.66
CA GLN A 81 -22.87 7.53 4.82
C GLN A 81 -21.48 7.24 4.25
N HIS A 82 -20.81 8.25 3.66
CA HIS A 82 -19.45 8.08 3.14
C HIS A 82 -18.46 7.67 4.24
N LYS A 83 -18.64 8.18 5.45
CA LYS A 83 -17.81 7.81 6.60
C LYS A 83 -18.00 6.35 7.01
N LYS A 84 -19.26 5.87 7.09
CA LYS A 84 -19.56 4.45 7.36
C LYS A 84 -18.98 3.54 6.27
N ASP A 85 -19.11 3.94 5.02
CA ASP A 85 -18.56 3.17 3.90
C ASP A 85 -17.03 3.20 3.88
N LEU A 86 -16.42 4.30 4.28
CA LEU A 86 -14.97 4.38 4.46
C LEU A 86 -14.49 3.38 5.52
N GLU A 87 -15.13 3.31 6.69
CA GLU A 87 -14.72 2.39 7.76
C GLU A 87 -14.77 0.92 7.30
N LYS A 88 -15.80 0.52 6.54
CA LYS A 88 -15.88 -0.82 5.93
C LYS A 88 -14.77 -1.09 4.93
N ASN A 89 -14.32 -0.07 4.21
CA ASN A 89 -13.27 -0.21 3.20
C ASN A 89 -11.86 -0.14 3.79
N LEU A 90 -11.67 0.57 4.90
CA LEU A 90 -10.36 0.65 5.58
C LEU A 90 -9.84 -0.72 6.03
N SER A 91 -10.71 -1.61 6.48
CA SER A 91 -10.33 -2.98 6.87
C SER A 91 -9.76 -3.80 5.70
N LYS A 92 -10.09 -3.41 4.47
CA LYS A 92 -9.66 -4.05 3.22
C LYS A 92 -8.41 -3.42 2.61
N THR A 93 -7.85 -2.37 3.19
CA THR A 93 -6.57 -1.80 2.78
C THR A 93 -5.42 -2.48 3.52
N TRP A 94 -4.26 -2.54 2.91
CA TRP A 94 -3.03 -2.85 3.65
C TRP A 94 -2.42 -1.61 4.27
N GLY A 95 -2.32 -0.54 3.51
CA GLY A 95 -1.80 0.75 3.91
C GLY A 95 -2.85 1.85 3.76
N VAL A 96 -2.67 2.68 2.76
CA VAL A 96 -3.54 3.83 2.49
C VAL A 96 -4.20 3.79 1.10
N SER A 97 -3.86 2.81 0.26
CA SER A 97 -4.36 2.68 -1.10
C SER A 97 -5.68 1.91 -1.15
N PHE A 98 -6.65 2.47 -1.87
CA PHE A 98 -7.91 1.80 -2.21
C PHE A 98 -7.88 1.15 -3.60
N GLY A 99 -6.67 0.97 -4.16
CA GLY A 99 -6.48 0.49 -5.53
C GLY A 99 -6.89 1.51 -6.58
N ASP A 100 -6.45 1.32 -7.81
CA ASP A 100 -6.75 2.24 -8.91
C ASP A 100 -8.08 1.94 -9.63
N GLY A 101 -8.73 0.81 -9.30
CA GLY A 101 -9.99 0.36 -9.90
C GLY A 101 -9.96 0.21 -11.42
N ARG A 102 -8.79 0.26 -12.01
CA ARG A 102 -8.65 0.08 -13.46
C ARG A 102 -8.68 -1.41 -13.78
N LYS A 103 -9.74 -1.85 -14.44
CA LYS A 103 -9.70 -3.10 -15.18
C LYS A 103 -8.72 -2.90 -16.35
N LYS A 104 -7.57 -3.53 -16.32
CA LYS A 104 -6.61 -3.46 -17.42
C LYS A 104 -7.05 -4.20 -18.68
N GLU A 105 -8.10 -5.00 -18.65
CA GLU A 105 -8.55 -5.79 -19.80
C GLU A 105 -10.09 -5.92 -19.80
N SER A 106 -10.76 -4.95 -20.40
CA SER A 106 -12.10 -5.15 -20.97
C SER A 106 -12.35 -4.06 -22.02
N PRO A 107 -12.87 -4.42 -23.21
CA PRO A 107 -13.17 -3.46 -24.27
C PRO A 107 -14.26 -2.47 -23.83
N PRO A 108 -14.36 -1.29 -24.49
CA PRO A 108 -15.16 -0.15 -24.05
C PRO A 108 -16.69 -0.30 -24.32
N LEU A 109 -17.26 -1.46 -24.11
CA LEU A 109 -18.68 -1.74 -24.34
C LEU A 109 -19.34 -2.20 -23.05
N ARG A 110 -19.66 -1.24 -22.17
CA ARG A 110 -20.85 -1.25 -21.29
C ARG A 110 -20.80 -0.01 -20.36
N ARG A 111 -22.00 0.50 -20.01
CA ARG A 111 -22.30 1.63 -19.14
C ARG A 111 -21.38 1.68 -17.89
N PRO A 112 -21.11 2.87 -17.29
CA PRO A 112 -20.35 2.98 -16.06
C PRO A 112 -21.15 2.40 -14.89
N ALA A 113 -21.23 1.07 -14.83
CA ALA A 113 -21.63 0.38 -13.62
C ALA A 113 -20.57 0.72 -12.55
N GLU A 114 -21.02 0.96 -11.34
CA GLU A 114 -20.21 1.23 -10.15
C GLU A 114 -18.93 0.40 -10.17
N ARG A 115 -17.81 1.09 -10.41
CA ARG A 115 -16.49 0.46 -10.43
C ARG A 115 -16.04 0.26 -8.99
N THR A 116 -16.56 -0.77 -8.34
CA THR A 116 -16.00 -1.21 -7.05
C THR A 116 -14.52 -1.57 -7.26
N ALA A 117 -13.66 -1.05 -6.39
CA ALA A 117 -12.26 -1.43 -6.40
C ALA A 117 -12.17 -2.95 -6.25
N ARG A 118 -11.46 -3.60 -7.18
CA ARG A 118 -11.30 -5.07 -7.15
C ARG A 118 -10.32 -5.42 -6.05
N MET A 119 -10.70 -6.36 -5.18
CA MET A 119 -9.80 -6.98 -4.24
C MET A 119 -8.75 -7.80 -4.99
N GLU A 120 -7.52 -7.69 -4.56
CA GLU A 120 -6.39 -8.52 -4.97
C GLU A 120 -6.08 -9.51 -3.88
N SER A 121 -5.69 -10.73 -4.24
CA SER A 121 -5.25 -11.76 -3.30
C SER A 121 -3.74 -11.96 -3.42
N ILE A 122 -3.10 -12.21 -2.28
CA ILE A 122 -1.69 -12.57 -2.17
C ILE A 122 -1.56 -13.81 -1.31
N SER A 123 -0.68 -14.71 -1.71
CA SER A 123 -0.31 -15.91 -0.96
C SER A 123 1.18 -16.15 -1.06
N PHE A 124 1.81 -16.56 0.04
CA PHE A 124 3.19 -17.04 0.03
C PHE A 124 3.40 -18.09 1.10
N THR A 125 4.34 -19.00 0.86
CA THR A 125 4.78 -20.00 1.83
C THR A 125 6.19 -19.70 2.29
N LEU A 126 6.45 -20.00 3.58
CA LEU A 126 7.74 -19.81 4.22
C LEU A 126 8.27 -21.16 4.71
N SER A 127 9.59 -21.35 4.60
CA SER A 127 10.32 -22.36 5.32
C SER A 127 11.03 -21.72 6.51
N LEU A 128 10.78 -22.22 7.71
CA LEU A 128 11.29 -21.69 8.97
C LEU A 128 11.89 -22.79 9.82
N ASP A 129 13.01 -22.51 10.46
CA ASP A 129 13.49 -23.28 11.60
C ASP A 129 12.65 -22.89 12.83
N GLU A 130 11.67 -23.73 13.21
CA GLU A 130 10.71 -23.40 14.26
C GLU A 130 11.36 -23.16 15.63
N GLU A 131 12.54 -23.74 15.91
CA GLU A 131 13.25 -23.54 17.16
C GLU A 131 13.96 -22.17 17.19
N ARG A 132 14.63 -21.82 16.10
CA ARG A 132 15.45 -20.60 16.00
C ARG A 132 14.66 -19.38 15.49
N GLU A 133 13.61 -19.62 14.69
CA GLU A 133 12.87 -18.59 13.97
C GLU A 133 11.40 -18.43 14.42
N ALA A 134 11.02 -18.96 15.59
CA ALA A 134 9.67 -18.81 16.15
C ALA A 134 9.18 -17.34 16.18
N HIS A 135 10.09 -16.38 16.29
CA HIS A 135 9.79 -14.95 16.25
C HIS A 135 9.20 -14.50 14.90
N ILE A 136 9.49 -15.22 13.80
CA ILE A 136 8.94 -14.92 12.46
C ILE A 136 7.43 -15.21 12.43
N ILE A 137 6.99 -16.30 13.06
CA ILE A 137 5.56 -16.64 13.17
C ILE A 137 4.84 -15.54 13.95
N GLY A 138 5.35 -15.17 15.11
CA GLY A 138 4.79 -14.06 15.89
C GLY A 138 4.83 -12.71 15.17
N ARG A 139 5.76 -12.54 14.24
CA ARG A 139 5.81 -11.38 13.36
C ARG A 139 4.70 -11.42 12.29
N LEU A 140 4.46 -12.58 11.67
CA LEU A 140 3.34 -12.76 10.74
C LEU A 140 2.01 -12.43 11.42
N GLU A 141 1.80 -12.89 12.65
CA GLU A 141 0.58 -12.64 13.43
C GLU A 141 0.38 -11.15 13.71
N ARG A 142 1.40 -10.47 14.23
CA ARG A 142 1.32 -9.06 14.60
C ARG A 142 1.25 -8.11 13.42
N GLU A 143 2.05 -8.36 12.37
CA GLU A 143 2.19 -7.46 11.23
C GLU A 143 1.29 -7.83 10.05
N GLY A 144 0.79 -9.06 10.00
CA GLY A 144 0.00 -9.61 8.88
C GLY A 144 -1.42 -9.03 8.74
N ARG A 145 -1.82 -8.12 9.61
CA ARG A 145 -3.02 -7.28 9.51
C ARG A 145 -4.30 -8.03 9.12
N GLY A 146 -4.56 -9.16 9.76
CA GLY A 146 -5.77 -9.97 9.50
C GLY A 146 -5.67 -10.85 8.26
N GLY A 147 -4.47 -11.16 7.79
CA GLY A 147 -4.24 -12.29 6.88
C GLY A 147 -4.40 -13.62 7.61
N THR A 148 -4.65 -14.68 6.86
CA THR A 148 -4.74 -16.05 7.37
C THR A 148 -3.37 -16.69 7.37
N ILE A 149 -2.95 -17.21 8.52
CA ILE A 149 -1.69 -17.93 8.71
C ILE A 149 -2.04 -19.38 8.95
N THR A 150 -1.43 -20.29 8.21
CA THR A 150 -1.68 -21.74 8.32
C THR A 150 -0.35 -22.48 8.34
N ARG A 151 -0.17 -23.37 9.31
CA ARG A 151 0.92 -24.35 9.28
C ARG A 151 0.55 -25.46 8.32
N LEU A 152 1.34 -25.65 7.28
CA LEU A 152 1.13 -26.68 6.26
C LEU A 152 1.85 -27.98 6.62
N ASP A 153 3.06 -27.86 7.17
CA ASP A 153 3.91 -28.98 7.60
C ASP A 153 4.90 -28.50 8.66
N HIS A 154 5.77 -29.37 9.15
CA HIS A 154 6.84 -29.01 10.07
C HIS A 154 7.76 -27.97 9.39
N GLY A 155 7.90 -26.81 10.01
CA GLY A 155 8.67 -25.70 9.47
C GLY A 155 8.09 -25.02 8.22
N ILE A 156 6.93 -25.45 7.71
CA ILE A 156 6.30 -24.86 6.51
C ILE A 156 5.02 -24.12 6.88
N TRP A 157 5.02 -22.84 6.62
CA TRP A 157 3.92 -21.93 6.95
C TRP A 157 3.42 -21.20 5.73
N SER A 158 2.11 -21.01 5.61
CA SER A 158 1.50 -20.18 4.59
C SER A 158 0.86 -18.94 5.17
N TYR A 159 0.88 -17.87 4.40
CA TYR A 159 0.17 -16.65 4.66
C TYR A 159 -0.67 -16.28 3.44
N THR A 160 -1.94 -15.94 3.65
CA THR A 160 -2.86 -15.49 2.61
C THR A 160 -3.61 -14.24 3.04
N ARG A 161 -3.86 -13.30 2.12
CA ARG A 161 -4.67 -12.11 2.38
C ARG A 161 -5.31 -11.59 1.09
N GLU A 162 -6.47 -10.96 1.27
CA GLU A 162 -7.11 -10.13 0.25
C GLU A 162 -7.08 -8.67 0.68
N CYS A 163 -6.71 -7.76 -0.24
CA CYS A 163 -6.73 -6.32 -0.03
C CYS A 163 -6.90 -5.57 -1.36
N PHE A 164 -7.14 -4.26 -1.30
CA PHE A 164 -7.32 -3.45 -2.52
C PHE A 164 -6.06 -3.25 -3.35
N ASP A 165 -4.90 -3.26 -2.72
CA ASP A 165 -3.61 -3.00 -3.39
C ASP A 165 -2.52 -3.84 -2.72
N CYS A 166 -2.27 -5.03 -3.28
CA CYS A 166 -1.20 -5.91 -2.79
C CYS A 166 0.20 -5.34 -3.00
N ASN A 167 0.38 -4.32 -3.85
CA ASN A 167 1.68 -3.70 -4.02
C ASN A 167 2.16 -2.98 -2.75
N GLU A 168 1.24 -2.49 -1.91
CA GLU A 168 1.59 -1.92 -0.60
C GLU A 168 2.15 -2.95 0.40
N MET A 169 1.86 -4.24 0.21
CA MET A 169 2.39 -5.32 1.04
C MET A 169 3.84 -5.69 0.68
N MET A 170 4.27 -5.39 -0.55
CA MET A 170 5.54 -5.89 -1.09
C MET A 170 6.78 -5.54 -0.25
N PRO A 171 6.93 -4.33 0.34
CA PRO A 171 8.04 -4.06 1.23
C PRO A 171 8.09 -5.00 2.44
N TRP A 172 6.93 -5.31 3.02
CA TRP A 172 6.82 -6.23 4.15
C TRP A 172 7.08 -7.68 3.73
N VAL A 173 6.47 -8.15 2.64
CA VAL A 173 6.71 -9.51 2.11
C VAL A 173 8.20 -9.74 1.84
N LYS A 174 8.89 -8.78 1.25
CA LYS A 174 10.32 -8.88 0.94
C LYS A 174 11.21 -8.96 2.18
N THR A 175 10.73 -8.61 3.36
CA THR A 175 11.51 -8.81 4.58
C THR A 175 11.65 -10.29 4.98
N PHE A 176 10.88 -11.19 4.37
CA PHE A 176 10.97 -12.64 4.54
C PHE A 176 11.82 -13.32 3.46
N THR A 177 12.48 -12.57 2.59
CA THR A 177 13.36 -13.09 1.54
C THR A 177 14.39 -14.07 2.13
N GLY A 178 14.66 -15.16 1.40
CA GLY A 178 15.48 -16.27 1.89
C GLY A 178 14.69 -17.37 2.60
N ARG A 179 13.44 -17.06 3.01
CA ARG A 179 12.50 -18.02 3.60
C ARG A 179 11.32 -18.34 2.70
N ILE A 180 11.07 -17.51 1.69
CA ILE A 180 9.91 -17.66 0.79
C ILE A 180 10.15 -18.83 -0.16
N LEU A 181 9.34 -19.87 -0.04
CA LEU A 181 9.34 -21.04 -0.94
C LEU A 181 8.46 -20.80 -2.16
N SER A 182 7.32 -20.16 -1.97
CA SER A 182 6.40 -19.83 -3.07
C SER A 182 5.76 -18.48 -2.85
N PHE A 183 5.40 -17.82 -3.94
CA PHE A 183 4.72 -16.56 -3.94
C PHE A 183 3.72 -16.52 -5.10
N SER A 184 2.49 -16.07 -4.83
CA SER A 184 1.46 -15.87 -5.83
C SER A 184 0.66 -14.60 -5.53
N CYS A 185 0.23 -13.91 -6.57
CA CYS A 185 -0.63 -12.74 -6.48
C CYS A 185 -1.62 -12.72 -7.64
N SER A 186 -2.90 -12.45 -7.36
CA SER A 186 -3.93 -12.30 -8.40
C SER A 186 -3.65 -11.15 -9.36
N ASN A 187 -2.81 -10.20 -8.97
CA ASN A 187 -2.26 -9.17 -9.83
C ASN A 187 -0.93 -9.64 -10.44
N SER A 188 -0.99 -10.14 -11.67
CA SER A 188 0.18 -10.68 -12.39
C SER A 188 1.35 -9.70 -12.52
N MET A 189 1.11 -8.38 -12.49
CA MET A 189 2.19 -7.39 -12.53
C MET A 189 2.99 -7.35 -11.24
N ILE A 190 2.32 -7.54 -10.09
CA ILE A 190 2.97 -7.62 -8.78
C ILE A 190 3.75 -8.93 -8.68
N GLU A 191 3.15 -10.05 -9.08
CA GLU A 191 3.79 -11.35 -9.09
C GLU A 191 5.07 -11.35 -9.95
N LYS A 192 4.97 -10.91 -11.21
CA LYS A 192 6.13 -10.77 -12.10
C LYS A 192 7.20 -9.85 -11.55
N LYS A 193 6.80 -8.74 -10.92
CA LYS A 193 7.74 -7.81 -10.27
C LYS A 193 8.47 -8.47 -9.12
N PHE A 194 7.77 -9.27 -8.29
CA PHE A 194 8.39 -9.99 -7.18
C PHE A 194 9.48 -10.92 -7.68
N PHE A 195 9.17 -11.81 -8.63
CA PHE A 195 10.16 -12.77 -9.15
C PHE A 195 11.34 -12.09 -9.85
N ARG A 196 11.09 -11.03 -10.62
CA ARG A 196 12.17 -10.24 -11.23
C ARG A 196 13.11 -9.61 -10.19
N ASP A 197 12.54 -9.09 -9.09
CA ASP A 197 13.33 -8.47 -8.03
C ASP A 197 14.14 -9.53 -7.27
N MET A 198 13.61 -10.75 -7.09
CA MET A 198 14.33 -11.88 -6.50
C MET A 198 15.46 -12.38 -7.39
N ASP A 199 15.20 -12.55 -8.68
CA ASP A 199 16.22 -12.94 -9.67
C ASP A 199 17.37 -11.92 -9.73
N ARG A 200 17.03 -10.63 -9.75
CA ARG A 200 18.03 -9.55 -9.71
C ARG A 200 18.89 -9.62 -8.44
N MET A 201 18.26 -9.84 -7.30
CA MET A 201 18.97 -9.97 -6.03
C MET A 201 19.91 -11.18 -6.05
N ALA A 202 19.42 -12.35 -6.49
CA ALA A 202 20.23 -13.56 -6.59
C ALA A 202 21.47 -13.33 -7.48
N LYS A 203 21.32 -12.71 -8.63
CA LYS A 203 22.43 -12.35 -9.53
C LYS A 203 23.45 -11.43 -8.87
N MET A 204 22.99 -10.41 -8.14
CA MET A 204 23.90 -9.47 -7.45
C MET A 204 24.78 -10.14 -6.38
N TYR A 205 24.30 -11.22 -5.76
CA TYR A 205 25.04 -11.94 -4.73
C TYR A 205 25.79 -13.17 -5.26
N ALA A 206 25.44 -13.69 -6.46
CA ALA A 206 26.16 -14.77 -7.12
C ALA A 206 27.46 -14.29 -7.81
N GLU A 207 27.44 -13.08 -8.34
CA GLU A 207 28.62 -12.44 -8.93
C GLU A 207 29.39 -11.74 -7.83
N SER A 208 30.28 -12.47 -7.09
CA SER A 208 31.22 -12.02 -6.05
C SER A 208 30.81 -10.80 -5.22
N PRO A 209 30.87 -10.86 -3.89
CA PRO A 209 30.55 -9.68 -3.08
C PRO A 209 31.43 -8.51 -3.58
N PRO A 210 30.88 -7.30 -3.75
CA PRO A 210 31.70 -6.15 -4.02
C PRO A 210 32.81 -6.11 -2.96
N HIS A 211 34.06 -6.06 -3.37
CA HIS A 211 35.18 -5.88 -2.47
C HIS A 211 34.87 -4.69 -1.56
N LEU A 212 34.43 -4.95 -0.35
CA LEU A 212 34.54 -3.95 0.70
C LEU A 212 36.03 -3.64 0.80
N PRO A 213 36.47 -2.38 0.64
CA PRO A 213 37.86 -2.03 0.88
C PRO A 213 38.18 -2.55 2.26
N SER A 214 39.17 -3.45 2.33
CA SER A 214 39.72 -3.94 3.58
C SER A 214 40.15 -2.73 4.38
N ALA A 215 39.55 -2.56 5.55
CA ALA A 215 40.01 -1.59 6.54
C ALA A 215 41.37 -2.07 7.14
N GLU A 216 42.37 -2.25 6.28
CA GLU A 216 43.72 -2.56 6.68
C GLU A 216 44.67 -1.57 6.04
N SER A 217 45.44 -0.94 6.89
CA SER A 217 46.58 -0.09 6.64
C SER A 217 46.40 1.44 6.70
N GLU A 218 46.01 1.95 7.83
CA GLU A 218 46.65 3.15 8.36
C GLU A 218 47.19 2.87 9.77
N VAL A 219 48.14 1.94 9.89
CA VAL A 219 49.07 1.95 11.01
C VAL A 219 50.16 2.93 10.64
N ASN A 220 50.04 4.07 11.23
CA ASN A 220 50.98 5.15 11.32
C ASN A 220 52.42 4.64 11.40
N LYS A 221 53.24 4.94 10.38
CA LYS A 221 54.69 5.03 10.48
C LYS A 221 55.05 6.50 10.57
N ASP A 222 54.96 7.06 11.73
CA ASP A 222 55.77 8.21 12.11
C ASP A 222 56.30 7.94 13.51
N GLY A 223 57.43 7.26 13.52
CA GLY A 223 58.38 7.24 14.61
C GLY A 223 59.61 8.00 14.15
N ILE A 224 59.81 9.14 14.68
CA ILE A 224 61.05 9.69 15.26
C ILE A 224 60.74 11.09 15.77
#